data_d1ae9e683be14e4f9d414adad01331f1
#
_entry.id   d1ae9e683be14e4f9d414adad01331f1
#
_cell.length_a   1.000
_cell.length_b   1.000
_cell.length_c   1.000
_cell.angle_alpha   90.00
_cell.angle_beta   90.00
_cell.angle_gamma   90.00
#
_symmetry.space_group_name_H-M   'P 1'
#
loop_
_entity.id
_entity.type
_entity.pdbx_description
1 polymer ?
#
loop_
_entity_poly.entity_id
_entity_poly.type
_entity_poly.pdbx_seq_one_letter_code
_entity_poly.pdbx_strand_id
1 'polypeptide(L)'
;LLPEGQVVVEPGDSRLEKHTSIMTWCAGRGGSSDTVTVRMGQDQLALDVGSVLPGRLGDLVWLDENGNGLQETEEGGIPGVQLELLRDGRVVAQTVTDQYGFYLFDELYPADYAIRATAPETVKPTRQRGDVPGIGSVLPETEDVTVTSDPVGVSSDRSNYNADLGYVLRTPGVYPQGYGQGEAQDWTKILAD
;
A
#
# COMPACT_ATOMS: atom_id res chain seq x y z
N LEU A 1 26.58 -18.91 36.65
CA LEU A 1 26.59 -19.81 35.49
C LEU A 1 25.16 -20.30 35.29
N LEU A 2 24.52 -19.91 34.22
CA LEU A 2 23.22 -20.43 33.83
C LEU A 2 23.41 -21.81 33.18
N PRO A 3 22.54 -22.78 33.42
CA PRO A 3 22.58 -24.05 32.70
C PRO A 3 22.35 -23.85 31.21
N GLU A 4 22.83 -24.80 30.42
CA GLU A 4 22.51 -24.82 28.99
C GLU A 4 20.98 -24.81 28.80
N GLY A 5 20.48 -23.87 28.01
CA GLY A 5 19.04 -23.71 27.77
C GLY A 5 18.74 -23.01 26.48
N GLN A 6 17.51 -23.14 26.04
CA GLN A 6 16.97 -22.41 24.90
C GLN A 6 16.30 -21.15 25.42
N VAL A 7 16.60 -20.03 24.77
CA VAL A 7 15.99 -18.73 25.08
C VAL A 7 15.24 -18.23 23.85
N VAL A 8 13.98 -17.87 24.06
CA VAL A 8 13.21 -17.12 23.08
C VAL A 8 13.22 -15.66 23.52
N VAL A 9 13.53 -14.77 22.61
CA VAL A 9 13.65 -13.35 22.91
C VAL A 9 12.43 -12.63 22.32
N GLU A 10 11.81 -11.75 23.13
CA GLU A 10 10.66 -10.94 22.74
C GLU A 10 11.00 -9.45 22.72
N PRO A 11 10.25 -8.60 22.01
CA PRO A 11 10.46 -7.16 22.00
C PRO A 11 10.37 -6.58 23.40
N GLY A 12 11.30 -5.70 23.73
CA GLY A 12 11.39 -5.07 25.05
C GLY A 12 12.12 -5.90 26.12
N ASP A 13 12.71 -7.02 25.75
CA ASP A 13 13.56 -7.78 26.67
C ASP A 13 14.83 -6.98 26.97
N SER A 14 15.03 -6.59 28.23
CA SER A 14 16.17 -5.81 28.70
C SER A 14 17.52 -6.53 28.58
N ARG A 15 17.54 -7.81 28.24
CA ARG A 15 18.75 -8.60 27.97
C ARG A 15 19.35 -8.35 26.60
N LEU A 16 18.66 -7.52 25.75
CA LEU A 16 19.07 -7.18 24.38
C LEU A 16 20.05 -5.99 24.31
N GLU A 17 20.91 -5.83 25.26
CA GLU A 17 21.96 -4.81 25.17
C GLU A 17 23.09 -5.25 24.24
N LYS A 18 23.04 -4.76 23.01
CA LYS A 18 24.03 -4.85 21.91
C LYS A 18 24.14 -6.21 21.21
N HIS A 19 23.75 -6.28 19.97
CA HIS A 19 24.42 -6.92 18.80
C HIS A 19 23.51 -7.59 17.75
N THR A 20 24.13 -7.84 16.61
CA THR A 20 23.63 -8.06 15.26
C THR A 20 23.14 -9.48 15.00
N SER A 21 21.87 -9.71 14.87
CA SER A 21 21.30 -10.64 13.91
C SER A 21 19.77 -10.50 13.75
N ILE A 22 19.27 -11.01 12.69
CA ILE A 22 18.15 -10.45 11.92
C ILE A 22 16.80 -10.96 12.42
N MET A 23 16.01 -10.09 13.03
CA MET A 23 14.55 -10.24 13.06
C MET A 23 13.90 -8.91 12.71
N THR A 24 13.06 -8.91 11.70
CA THR A 24 12.31 -7.73 11.30
C THR A 24 10.89 -7.83 11.85
N TRP A 25 10.45 -6.81 12.60
CA TRP A 25 9.13 -6.76 13.22
C TRP A 25 8.37 -5.53 12.75
N CYS A 26 7.08 -5.67 12.54
CA CYS A 26 6.18 -4.53 12.43
C CYS A 26 5.64 -4.13 13.80
N ALA A 27 5.57 -2.84 14.06
CA ALA A 27 4.88 -2.32 15.23
C ALA A 27 3.42 -2.80 15.23
N GLY A 28 2.97 -3.35 16.37
CA GLY A 28 1.60 -3.84 16.53
C GLY A 28 1.37 -5.33 16.26
N ARG A 29 2.33 -6.04 15.67
CA ARG A 29 2.27 -7.51 15.53
C ARG A 29 3.42 -8.13 16.28
N GLY A 30 3.12 -8.90 17.34
CA GLY A 30 4.11 -9.66 18.09
C GLY A 30 4.85 -10.65 17.18
N GLY A 31 6.08 -10.93 17.49
CA GLY A 31 6.88 -11.96 16.83
C GLY A 31 7.76 -12.63 17.85
N SER A 32 8.27 -13.81 17.55
CA SER A 32 9.23 -14.53 18.35
C SER A 32 10.45 -14.91 17.51
N SER A 33 11.62 -14.94 18.12
CA SER A 33 12.82 -15.43 17.43
C SER A 33 12.76 -16.93 17.17
N ASP A 34 13.55 -17.41 16.25
CA ASP A 34 13.96 -18.80 16.26
C ASP A 34 14.65 -19.14 17.59
N THR A 35 14.61 -20.42 17.96
CA THR A 35 15.25 -20.89 19.18
C THR A 35 16.76 -20.73 19.09
N VAL A 36 17.35 -20.00 20.04
CA VAL A 36 18.80 -19.83 20.14
C VAL A 36 19.34 -20.70 21.26
N THR A 37 20.34 -21.52 20.95
CA THR A 37 21.00 -22.37 21.96
C THR A 37 22.14 -21.60 22.61
N VAL A 38 22.03 -21.38 23.91
CA VAL A 38 23.10 -20.79 24.73
C VAL A 38 23.84 -21.92 25.47
N ARG A 39 25.15 -22.01 25.30
CA ARG A 39 25.98 -23.02 25.95
C ARG A 39 26.78 -22.39 27.09
N MET A 40 27.08 -23.18 28.12
CA MET A 40 27.85 -22.73 29.27
C MET A 40 29.22 -22.23 28.85
N GLY A 41 29.58 -20.99 29.28
CA GLY A 41 30.89 -20.39 28.98
C GLY A 41 31.02 -19.78 27.58
N GLN A 42 29.91 -19.69 26.81
CA GLN A 42 29.87 -18.99 25.53
C GLN A 42 28.94 -17.79 25.60
N ASP A 43 29.42 -16.65 25.11
CA ASP A 43 28.57 -15.47 24.90
C ASP A 43 27.92 -15.56 23.52
N GLN A 44 26.60 -15.46 23.49
CA GLN A 44 25.84 -15.29 22.25
C GLN A 44 25.59 -13.78 22.04
N LEU A 45 26.49 -13.14 21.32
CA LEU A 45 26.47 -11.70 21.06
C LEU A 45 25.86 -11.35 19.68
N ALA A 46 25.24 -12.31 19.00
CA ALA A 46 24.76 -12.17 17.64
C ALA A 46 23.22 -12.21 17.53
N LEU A 47 22.50 -11.62 18.48
CA LEU A 47 21.06 -11.56 18.47
C LEU A 47 20.59 -10.11 18.41
N ASP A 48 20.28 -9.63 17.22
CA ASP A 48 19.69 -8.30 17.03
C ASP A 48 18.20 -8.42 16.68
N VAL A 49 17.43 -7.47 17.19
CA VAL A 49 16.02 -7.32 16.84
C VAL A 49 15.85 -5.98 16.12
N GLY A 50 15.51 -6.06 14.84
CA GLY A 50 15.09 -4.90 14.06
C GLY A 50 13.57 -4.77 14.05
N SER A 51 13.05 -3.57 14.25
CA SER A 51 11.63 -3.28 14.06
C SER A 51 11.44 -2.28 12.93
N VAL A 52 10.34 -2.42 12.19
CA VAL A 52 9.89 -1.45 11.21
C VAL A 52 8.51 -0.98 11.59
N LEU A 53 8.23 0.30 11.37
CA LEU A 53 6.88 0.82 11.47
C LEU A 53 6.12 0.49 10.18
N PRO A 54 4.83 0.15 10.27
CA PRO A 54 4.02 -0.10 9.08
C PRO A 54 3.89 1.19 8.26
N GLY A 55 3.85 1.02 6.94
CA GLY A 55 3.53 2.08 6.00
C GLY A 55 2.08 1.98 5.52
N ARG A 56 1.70 2.92 4.67
CA ARG A 56 0.38 2.99 4.03
C ARG A 56 0.54 3.20 2.54
N LEU A 57 -0.42 2.71 1.77
CA LEU A 57 -0.49 2.89 0.33
C LEU A 57 -1.95 3.12 -0.07
N GLY A 58 -2.22 4.19 -0.77
CA GLY A 58 -3.55 4.52 -1.23
C GLY A 58 -3.53 5.78 -2.03
N ASP A 59 -4.66 6.19 -2.47
CA ASP A 59 -5.07 7.49 -2.95
C ASP A 59 -6.45 7.40 -3.63
N LEU A 60 -6.55 7.88 -4.85
CA LEU A 60 -7.79 8.09 -5.57
C LEU A 60 -7.87 7.21 -6.83
N VAL A 61 -9.06 6.72 -7.09
CA VAL A 61 -9.49 6.25 -8.41
C VAL A 61 -10.40 7.30 -8.99
N TRP A 62 -10.00 7.93 -10.12
CA TRP A 62 -10.72 9.07 -10.69
C TRP A 62 -11.06 8.90 -12.17
N LEU A 63 -12.02 9.68 -12.63
CA LEU A 63 -12.38 9.79 -14.03
C LEU A 63 -11.63 10.97 -14.67
N ASP A 64 -10.66 10.65 -15.51
CA ASP A 64 -9.93 11.59 -16.34
C ASP A 64 -10.81 11.99 -17.53
N GLU A 65 -11.50 13.11 -17.40
CA GLU A 65 -12.48 13.56 -18.40
C GLU A 65 -11.83 14.07 -19.68
N ASN A 66 -10.60 14.57 -19.58
CA ASN A 66 -9.86 15.14 -20.72
C ASN A 66 -8.84 14.18 -21.34
N GLY A 67 -8.54 13.04 -20.70
CA GLY A 67 -7.67 11.98 -21.21
C GLY A 67 -6.18 12.33 -21.18
N ASN A 68 -5.74 13.23 -20.28
CA ASN A 68 -4.34 13.64 -20.18
C ASN A 68 -3.50 12.77 -19.22
N GLY A 69 -4.16 11.92 -18.40
CA GLY A 69 -3.54 11.04 -17.43
C GLY A 69 -3.14 11.72 -16.13
N LEU A 70 -3.58 12.96 -15.90
CA LEU A 70 -3.32 13.76 -14.71
C LEU A 70 -4.65 14.09 -14.02
N GLN A 71 -4.66 13.99 -12.71
CA GLN A 71 -5.82 14.37 -11.90
C GLN A 71 -5.93 15.89 -11.80
N GLU A 72 -7.10 16.42 -12.12
CA GLU A 72 -7.46 17.82 -11.94
C GLU A 72 -8.58 18.01 -10.94
N THR A 73 -8.71 19.27 -10.44
CA THR A 73 -9.63 19.58 -9.34
C THR A 73 -11.12 19.35 -9.68
N GLU A 74 -11.48 19.47 -10.95
CA GLU A 74 -12.88 19.28 -11.40
C GLU A 74 -13.20 17.80 -11.67
N GLU A 75 -12.22 16.91 -11.68
CA GLU A 75 -12.40 15.50 -11.98
C GLU A 75 -12.84 14.70 -10.75
N GLY A 76 -13.89 13.93 -10.91
CA GLY A 76 -14.50 13.19 -9.82
C GLY A 76 -13.92 11.79 -9.62
N GLY A 77 -13.98 11.30 -8.38
CA GLY A 77 -13.59 9.93 -8.07
C GLY A 77 -14.62 8.89 -8.52
N ILE A 78 -14.16 7.66 -8.77
CA ILE A 78 -15.01 6.53 -9.19
C ILE A 78 -15.26 5.63 -7.98
N PRO A 79 -16.51 5.52 -7.50
CA PRO A 79 -16.86 4.64 -6.39
C PRO A 79 -16.94 3.17 -6.80
N GLY A 80 -16.76 2.28 -5.84
CA GLY A 80 -17.03 0.85 -6.00
C GLY A 80 -16.01 0.07 -6.84
N VAL A 81 -14.85 0.65 -7.16
CA VAL A 81 -13.76 -0.05 -7.84
C VAL A 81 -13.13 -1.05 -6.87
N GLN A 82 -13.02 -2.31 -7.28
CA GLN A 82 -12.39 -3.35 -6.48
C GLN A 82 -10.88 -3.31 -6.66
N LEU A 83 -10.15 -3.31 -5.55
CA LEU A 83 -8.70 -3.21 -5.54
C LEU A 83 -8.08 -4.35 -4.73
N GLU A 84 -7.07 -4.98 -5.31
CA GLU A 84 -6.26 -6.01 -4.69
C GLU A 84 -4.81 -5.54 -4.62
N LEU A 85 -4.22 -5.64 -3.45
CA LEU A 85 -2.80 -5.37 -3.24
C LEU A 85 -2.02 -6.65 -3.43
N LEU A 86 -1.02 -6.62 -4.30
CA LEU A 86 -0.17 -7.75 -4.60
C LEU A 86 1.26 -7.51 -4.10
N ARG A 87 1.85 -8.55 -3.50
CA ARG A 87 3.27 -8.61 -3.18
C ARG A 87 3.81 -9.94 -3.72
N ASP A 88 4.90 -9.89 -4.49
CA ASP A 88 5.49 -11.08 -5.14
C ASP A 88 4.44 -11.88 -5.95
N GLY A 89 3.52 -11.19 -6.63
CA GLY A 89 2.44 -11.77 -7.44
C GLY A 89 1.30 -12.41 -6.65
N ARG A 90 1.28 -12.28 -5.32
CA ARG A 90 0.22 -12.82 -4.45
C ARG A 90 -0.61 -11.70 -3.87
N VAL A 91 -1.92 -11.90 -3.80
CA VAL A 91 -2.84 -10.96 -3.14
C VAL A 91 -2.60 -11.02 -1.63
N VAL A 92 -2.28 -9.86 -1.04
CA VAL A 92 -2.01 -9.71 0.40
C VAL A 92 -3.08 -8.87 1.12
N ALA A 93 -3.81 -8.01 0.39
CA ALA A 93 -4.93 -7.25 0.91
C ALA A 93 -5.93 -6.94 -0.20
N GLN A 94 -7.15 -6.56 0.17
CA GLN A 94 -8.21 -6.13 -0.74
C GLN A 94 -8.98 -4.97 -0.12
N THR A 95 -9.45 -4.05 -0.98
CA THR A 95 -10.30 -2.94 -0.59
C THR A 95 -11.23 -2.55 -1.76
N VAL A 96 -12.13 -1.63 -1.52
CA VAL A 96 -13.05 -1.07 -2.52
C VAL A 96 -13.05 0.43 -2.34
N THR A 97 -13.07 1.19 -3.42
CA THR A 97 -13.16 2.65 -3.33
C THR A 97 -14.47 3.09 -2.69
N ASP A 98 -14.37 4.11 -1.85
CA ASP A 98 -15.53 4.74 -1.23
C ASP A 98 -16.38 5.55 -2.24
N GLN A 99 -17.41 6.24 -1.74
CA GLN A 99 -18.30 7.06 -2.57
C GLN A 99 -17.61 8.22 -3.31
N TYR A 100 -16.39 8.56 -2.92
CA TYR A 100 -15.58 9.63 -3.51
C TYR A 100 -14.41 9.11 -4.35
N GLY A 101 -14.27 7.78 -4.45
CA GLY A 101 -13.19 7.14 -5.19
C GLY A 101 -11.92 6.88 -4.39
N PHE A 102 -11.90 7.17 -3.07
CA PHE A 102 -10.73 6.92 -2.22
C PHE A 102 -10.57 5.45 -1.85
N TYR A 103 -9.32 5.05 -1.69
CA TYR A 103 -8.94 3.78 -1.13
C TYR A 103 -7.67 3.89 -0.28
N LEU A 104 -7.50 2.97 0.67
CA LEU A 104 -6.33 2.90 1.51
C LEU A 104 -6.03 1.44 1.87
N PHE A 105 -4.76 1.07 1.76
CA PHE A 105 -4.15 -0.10 2.38
C PHE A 105 -3.24 0.37 3.49
N ASP A 106 -3.47 -0.09 4.71
CA ASP A 106 -2.69 0.25 5.89
C ASP A 106 -1.92 -0.96 6.45
N GLU A 107 -1.16 -0.72 7.52
CA GLU A 107 -0.36 -1.75 8.18
C GLU A 107 0.57 -2.56 7.24
N LEU A 108 1.11 -1.90 6.22
CA LEU A 108 1.95 -2.55 5.22
C LEU A 108 3.41 -2.62 5.66
N TYR A 109 4.05 -3.76 5.44
CA TYR A 109 5.50 -3.85 5.52
C TYR A 109 6.17 -3.02 4.42
N PRO A 110 7.34 -2.41 4.69
CA PRO A 110 8.15 -1.79 3.65
C PRO A 110 8.49 -2.81 2.56
N ALA A 111 8.00 -2.56 1.35
CA ALA A 111 8.21 -3.40 0.17
C ALA A 111 7.67 -2.70 -1.08
N ASP A 112 7.93 -3.29 -2.25
CA ASP A 112 7.24 -2.94 -3.48
C ASP A 112 5.95 -3.77 -3.60
N TYR A 113 4.86 -3.08 -3.94
CA TYR A 113 3.54 -3.65 -4.14
C TYR A 113 3.02 -3.28 -5.52
N ALA A 114 2.17 -4.12 -6.10
CA ALA A 114 1.37 -3.76 -7.26
C ALA A 114 -0.11 -3.72 -6.89
N ILE A 115 -0.88 -2.84 -7.52
CA ILE A 115 -2.31 -2.71 -7.31
C ILE A 115 -3.02 -3.28 -8.52
N ARG A 116 -3.84 -4.31 -8.31
CA ARG A 116 -4.73 -4.83 -9.34
C ARG A 116 -6.11 -4.25 -9.13
N ALA A 117 -6.55 -3.44 -10.09
CA ALA A 117 -7.84 -2.79 -10.08
C ALA A 117 -8.80 -3.47 -11.04
N THR A 118 -10.04 -3.68 -10.60
CA THR A 118 -11.16 -4.13 -11.44
C THR A 118 -12.21 -3.03 -11.43
N ALA A 119 -12.28 -2.29 -12.53
CA ALA A 119 -13.17 -1.16 -12.70
C ALA A 119 -14.48 -1.57 -13.40
N PRO A 120 -15.54 -0.72 -13.34
CA PRO A 120 -16.73 -0.90 -14.13
C PRO A 120 -16.45 -0.96 -15.64
N GLU A 121 -17.25 -1.73 -16.39
CA GLU A 121 -17.11 -1.88 -17.85
C GLU A 121 -17.29 -0.58 -18.64
N THR A 122 -17.83 0.46 -18.03
CA THR A 122 -18.05 1.77 -18.65
C THR A 122 -16.77 2.58 -18.81
N VAL A 123 -15.69 2.19 -18.12
CA VAL A 123 -14.41 2.89 -18.13
C VAL A 123 -13.26 1.99 -18.54
N LYS A 124 -12.14 2.58 -18.90
CA LYS A 124 -10.85 1.92 -19.12
C LYS A 124 -9.73 2.80 -18.57
N PRO A 125 -8.56 2.23 -18.24
CA PRO A 125 -7.42 3.03 -17.80
C PRO A 125 -7.09 4.15 -18.76
N THR A 126 -6.78 5.32 -18.20
CA THR A 126 -6.26 6.46 -18.97
C THR A 126 -4.78 6.31 -19.27
N ARG A 127 -4.19 7.32 -19.88
CA ARG A 127 -2.75 7.38 -20.12
C ARG A 127 -1.96 7.29 -18.83
N GLN A 128 -0.99 6.39 -18.79
CA GLN A 128 -0.07 6.29 -17.64
C GLN A 128 0.81 7.53 -17.54
N ARG A 129 0.87 8.14 -16.37
CA ARG A 129 1.67 9.30 -16.01
C ARG A 129 2.33 9.16 -14.63
N GLY A 130 2.76 7.96 -14.29
CA GLY A 130 3.52 7.69 -13.07
C GLY A 130 4.82 8.50 -12.92
N ASP A 131 5.19 9.24 -13.97
CA ASP A 131 6.27 10.24 -13.97
C ASP A 131 5.89 11.54 -13.23
N VAL A 132 4.61 11.75 -12.92
CA VAL A 132 4.09 12.91 -12.17
C VAL A 132 3.51 12.45 -10.84
N PRO A 133 4.31 12.43 -9.75
CA PRO A 133 3.88 11.93 -8.45
C PRO A 133 2.70 12.74 -7.89
N GLY A 134 1.74 12.04 -7.29
CA GLY A 134 0.61 12.60 -6.56
C GLY A 134 -0.58 13.04 -7.40
N ILE A 135 -0.48 13.02 -8.74
CA ILE A 135 -1.58 13.33 -9.65
C ILE A 135 -1.56 12.52 -10.95
N GLY A 136 -0.55 11.69 -11.17
CA GLY A 136 -0.40 10.93 -12.40
C GLY A 136 -0.85 9.49 -12.27
N SER A 137 -1.65 8.97 -13.24
CA SER A 137 -2.09 7.58 -13.24
C SER A 137 -0.93 6.60 -13.26
N VAL A 138 -0.92 5.63 -12.33
CA VAL A 138 0.07 4.54 -12.28
C VAL A 138 -0.37 3.30 -13.06
N LEU A 139 -1.59 3.30 -13.62
CA LEU A 139 -2.09 2.18 -14.42
C LEU A 139 -1.53 2.21 -15.84
N PRO A 140 -1.11 1.05 -16.40
CA PRO A 140 -0.81 0.95 -17.81
C PRO A 140 -2.08 1.11 -18.66
N GLU A 141 -1.95 1.76 -19.80
CA GLU A 141 -3.04 1.94 -20.75
C GLU A 141 -3.42 0.59 -21.39
N THR A 142 -4.67 0.18 -21.27
CA THR A 142 -5.21 -1.08 -21.81
C THR A 142 -6.71 -0.98 -22.02
N GLU A 143 -7.27 -1.93 -22.80
CA GLU A 143 -8.72 -2.09 -22.94
C GLU A 143 -9.32 -3.05 -21.89
N ASP A 144 -8.52 -3.65 -21.02
CA ASP A 144 -8.99 -4.59 -20.02
C ASP A 144 -9.70 -3.87 -18.85
N VAL A 145 -10.73 -4.50 -18.30
CA VAL A 145 -11.43 -4.00 -17.11
C VAL A 145 -10.67 -4.29 -15.82
N THR A 146 -9.79 -5.29 -15.86
CA THR A 146 -8.89 -5.64 -14.74
C THR A 146 -7.46 -5.36 -15.16
N VAL A 147 -6.79 -4.48 -14.46
CA VAL A 147 -5.43 -4.03 -14.78
C VAL A 147 -4.55 -4.01 -13.54
N THR A 148 -3.27 -4.27 -13.72
CA THR A 148 -2.29 -4.24 -12.61
C THR A 148 -1.29 -3.12 -12.87
N SER A 149 -1.05 -2.29 -11.84
CA SER A 149 -0.07 -1.21 -11.89
C SER A 149 1.36 -1.72 -11.96
N ASP A 150 2.28 -0.85 -12.35
CA ASP A 150 3.69 -1.01 -12.04
C ASP A 150 3.90 -1.06 -10.52
N PRO A 151 5.03 -1.62 -10.04
CA PRO A 151 5.32 -1.67 -8.62
C PRO A 151 5.40 -0.28 -7.98
N VAL A 152 4.76 -0.13 -6.83
CA VAL A 152 4.74 1.10 -6.01
C VAL A 152 5.38 0.79 -4.66
N GLY A 153 6.39 1.57 -4.27
CA GLY A 153 7.16 1.36 -3.06
C GLY A 153 6.45 1.87 -1.81
N VAL A 154 6.45 1.08 -0.75
CA VAL A 154 6.05 1.47 0.61
C VAL A 154 7.26 1.50 1.51
N SER A 155 7.47 2.60 2.21
CA SER A 155 8.57 2.79 3.17
C SER A 155 8.06 2.70 4.61
N SER A 156 8.98 2.41 5.54
CA SER A 156 8.69 2.39 6.98
C SER A 156 8.20 3.75 7.46
N ASP A 157 7.11 3.75 8.24
CA ASP A 157 6.51 4.95 8.84
C ASP A 157 6.14 6.06 7.84
N ARG A 158 5.79 5.67 6.60
CA ARG A 158 5.40 6.63 5.57
C ARG A 158 4.15 6.18 4.85
N SER A 159 3.28 7.15 4.61
CA SER A 159 2.17 7.00 3.67
C SER A 159 2.66 7.32 2.26
N ASN A 160 2.33 6.47 1.32
CA ASN A 160 2.53 6.72 -0.10
C ASN A 160 1.17 6.96 -0.75
N TYR A 161 0.88 8.22 -1.03
CA TYR A 161 -0.33 8.70 -1.69
C TYR A 161 -0.07 9.09 -3.16
N ASN A 162 0.84 8.36 -3.84
CA ASN A 162 1.13 8.56 -5.26
C ASN A 162 0.64 7.36 -6.10
N ALA A 163 -0.32 6.62 -5.60
CA ALA A 163 -0.87 5.46 -6.28
C ALA A 163 -2.23 5.77 -6.91
N ASP A 164 -2.27 6.85 -7.68
CA ASP A 164 -3.46 7.32 -8.37
C ASP A 164 -3.84 6.43 -9.55
N LEU A 165 -5.12 6.11 -9.69
CA LEU A 165 -5.64 5.21 -10.71
C LEU A 165 -6.65 5.96 -11.59
N GLY A 166 -6.19 6.45 -12.75
CA GLY A 166 -7.00 7.22 -13.67
C GLY A 166 -7.71 6.36 -14.71
N TYR A 167 -8.93 6.71 -15.02
CA TYR A 167 -9.78 6.06 -16.01
C TYR A 167 -10.46 7.07 -16.92
N VAL A 168 -10.71 6.69 -18.17
CA VAL A 168 -11.53 7.43 -19.14
C VAL A 168 -12.79 6.68 -19.48
N LEU A 169 -13.84 7.37 -19.91
CA LEU A 169 -15.06 6.73 -20.39
C LEU A 169 -14.78 5.94 -21.66
N ARG A 170 -15.30 4.70 -21.76
CA ARG A 170 -15.30 3.94 -23.02
C ARG A 170 -16.27 4.53 -24.03
N THR A 171 -17.39 5.04 -23.55
CA THR A 171 -18.42 5.70 -24.38
C THR A 171 -18.73 7.05 -23.77
N PRO A 172 -18.57 8.14 -24.49
CA PRO A 172 -18.89 9.48 -24.00
C PRO A 172 -20.31 9.55 -23.42
N GLY A 173 -20.44 10.11 -22.20
CA GLY A 173 -21.70 10.27 -21.51
C GLY A 173 -22.25 9.04 -20.81
N VAL A 174 -21.54 7.89 -20.83
CA VAL A 174 -21.92 6.67 -20.10
C VAL A 174 -21.03 6.55 -18.86
N TYR A 175 -21.48 7.16 -17.78
CA TYR A 175 -20.73 7.24 -16.52
C TYR A 175 -20.85 5.97 -15.66
N PRO A 176 -19.86 5.65 -14.83
CA PRO A 176 -19.96 4.59 -13.83
C PRO A 176 -21.11 4.84 -12.85
N GLN A 177 -21.68 3.77 -12.31
CA GLN A 177 -22.71 3.89 -11.29
C GLN A 177 -22.16 4.61 -10.04
N GLY A 178 -22.89 5.62 -9.56
CA GLY A 178 -22.50 6.42 -8.39
C GLY A 178 -21.52 7.56 -8.68
N TYR A 179 -21.01 7.69 -9.90
CA TYR A 179 -20.18 8.82 -10.28
C TYR A 179 -20.96 10.15 -10.16
N GLY A 180 -20.31 11.17 -9.58
CA GLY A 180 -20.92 12.49 -9.39
C GLY A 180 -22.01 12.57 -8.32
N GLN A 181 -22.21 11.52 -7.51
CA GLN A 181 -23.18 11.55 -6.38
C GLN A 181 -22.57 12.19 -5.11
N GLY A 182 -21.26 12.41 -5.08
CA GLY A 182 -20.55 13.13 -4.02
C GLY A 182 -20.39 14.60 -4.38
N GLU A 183 -20.52 15.52 -3.39
CA GLU A 183 -20.06 16.89 -3.58
C GLU A 183 -18.54 16.90 -3.83
N ALA A 184 -18.08 17.78 -4.72
CA ALA A 184 -16.64 17.97 -4.97
C ALA A 184 -15.90 18.16 -3.64
N GLN A 185 -15.00 17.27 -3.30
CA GLN A 185 -14.29 17.29 -2.04
C GLN A 185 -13.06 18.21 -2.12
N ASP A 186 -12.85 18.95 -1.04
CA ASP A 186 -11.65 19.75 -0.84
C ASP A 186 -10.51 18.82 -0.38
N TRP A 187 -9.71 18.35 -1.33
CA TRP A 187 -8.59 17.42 -1.17
C TRP A 187 -7.55 17.84 -0.15
N THR A 188 -7.46 19.16 0.12
CA THR A 188 -6.47 19.71 1.06
C THR A 188 -6.79 19.37 2.52
N LYS A 189 -8.01 18.92 2.82
CA LYS A 189 -8.44 18.56 4.18
C LYS A 189 -8.26 17.07 4.51
N ILE A 190 -8.19 16.20 3.51
CA ILE A 190 -8.12 14.75 3.73
C ILE A 190 -6.68 14.27 3.91
N LEU A 191 -5.71 14.98 3.33
CA LEU A 191 -4.29 14.68 3.44
C LEU A 191 -3.60 15.37 4.63
N ALA A 192 -4.35 16.08 5.51
CA ALA A 192 -3.82 16.86 6.62
C ALA A 192 -3.80 16.13 7.98
N ASP A 193 -4.26 14.87 8.05
CA ASP A 193 -4.20 13.96 9.22
C ASP A 193 -3.15 12.83 8.98
#